data_4cafc329e3f6bb8c0ff0742a7432fd6b
#
_entry.id   4cafc329e3f6bb8c0ff0742a7432fd6b
#
_cell.length_a   1.000
_cell.length_b   1.000
_cell.length_c   1.000
_cell.angle_alpha   90.00
_cell.angle_beta   90.00
_cell.angle_gamma   90.00
#
_symmetry.space_group_name_H-M   'P 1'
#
loop_
_entity.id
_entity.type
_entity.pdbx_description
1 polymer ?
#
loop_
_entity_poly.entity_id
_entity_poly.type
_entity_poly.pdbx_seq_one_letter_code
_entity_poly.pdbx_strand_id
1 'polypeptide(L)'
;FPVFGTQAIERFDTLVLDARLNNVWHYGGGVEAVGQRNRAQYVRDQFTANLHNQLGGHSPHGRHVHLYLNGIYWGIHTLHERPDDNFAASYLGGDNTDYDSIKHRPNDVLQGSSANYTRLHTLVDRNLNNANGFQSIAEILDLQDFTAYMLANYYVGNTDWAHHNWYASFNRVDPNGRWRFHSWDAEKGLHRVNDDLTGRNDNGAPTNLHHDLI
;
A
#
# COMPACT_ATOMS: atom_id res chain seq x y z
N PHE A 1 17.79 -16.60 -9.94
CA PHE A 1 16.96 -17.12 -8.83
C PHE A 1 15.84 -16.11 -8.53
N PRO A 2 14.57 -16.46 -8.72
CA PRO A 2 13.46 -15.56 -8.45
C PRO A 2 13.37 -15.30 -6.94
N VAL A 3 13.67 -14.06 -6.52
CA VAL A 3 13.73 -13.70 -5.10
C VAL A 3 12.38 -13.87 -4.43
N PHE A 4 11.27 -13.46 -5.09
CA PHE A 4 9.92 -13.50 -4.53
C PHE A 4 8.98 -14.48 -5.27
N GLY A 5 9.52 -15.43 -6.03
CA GLY A 5 8.74 -16.36 -6.84
C GLY A 5 8.49 -15.84 -8.26
N THR A 6 7.62 -16.55 -8.99
CA THR A 6 7.39 -16.31 -10.43
C THR A 6 6.39 -15.19 -10.72
N GLN A 7 5.72 -14.66 -9.70
CA GLN A 7 4.75 -13.58 -9.85
C GLN A 7 5.36 -12.19 -9.69
N ALA A 8 6.54 -12.11 -9.07
CA ALA A 8 7.29 -10.87 -8.94
C ALA A 8 8.20 -10.64 -10.17
N ILE A 9 8.57 -9.38 -10.38
CA ILE A 9 9.59 -9.01 -11.36
C ILE A 9 10.95 -9.66 -11.04
N GLU A 10 11.82 -9.76 -12.03
CA GLU A 10 13.14 -10.36 -11.86
C GLU A 10 14.24 -9.35 -11.50
N ARG A 11 13.98 -8.05 -11.73
CA ARG A 11 14.95 -6.96 -11.49
C ARG A 11 14.31 -5.92 -10.60
N PHE A 12 14.99 -5.58 -9.53
CA PHE A 12 14.55 -4.63 -8.53
C PHE A 12 15.50 -3.43 -8.51
N ASP A 13 14.96 -2.23 -8.48
CA ASP A 13 15.72 -1.02 -8.18
C ASP A 13 15.99 -0.93 -6.68
N THR A 14 14.94 -1.03 -5.89
CA THR A 14 14.99 -0.90 -4.44
C THR A 14 14.35 -2.09 -3.74
N LEU A 15 15.08 -2.68 -2.80
CA LEU A 15 14.56 -3.66 -1.86
C LEU A 15 14.67 -3.11 -0.44
N VAL A 16 13.67 -3.39 0.38
CA VAL A 16 13.64 -3.02 1.79
C VAL A 16 13.93 -4.25 2.63
N LEU A 17 14.88 -4.13 3.55
CA LEU A 17 15.14 -5.12 4.59
C LEU A 17 14.58 -4.60 5.91
N ASP A 18 13.41 -5.08 6.27
CA ASP A 18 12.64 -4.59 7.39
C ASP A 18 12.75 -5.52 8.60
N ALA A 19 13.10 -4.96 9.75
CA ALA A 19 13.17 -5.66 11.03
C ALA A 19 11.79 -5.86 11.69
N ARG A 20 10.71 -5.31 11.14
CA ARG A 20 9.35 -5.36 11.69
C ARG A 20 9.26 -4.83 13.13
N LEU A 21 9.79 -3.65 13.37
CA LEU A 21 9.96 -3.05 14.69
C LEU A 21 8.68 -3.07 15.53
N ASN A 22 7.54 -2.71 14.93
CA ASN A 22 6.25 -2.65 15.63
C ASN A 22 5.61 -4.03 15.83
N ASN A 23 6.11 -5.06 15.18
CA ASN A 23 5.51 -6.39 15.18
C ASN A 23 6.43 -7.47 15.77
N VAL A 24 7.44 -7.04 16.51
CA VAL A 24 8.38 -7.93 17.20
C VAL A 24 7.95 -8.19 18.64
N TRP A 25 8.40 -9.33 19.19
CA TRP A 25 8.16 -9.72 20.57
C TRP A 25 8.59 -8.66 21.59
N HIS A 26 9.68 -7.95 21.32
CA HIS A 26 10.27 -6.97 22.22
C HIS A 26 10.10 -5.53 21.70
N TYR A 27 8.88 -5.13 21.43
CA TYR A 27 8.57 -3.76 21.01
C TYR A 27 8.44 -2.83 22.21
N GLY A 28 9.27 -1.78 22.27
CA GLY A 28 9.14 -0.59 23.10
C GLY A 28 8.97 -0.83 24.62
N GLY A 29 8.69 0.23 25.34
CA GLY A 29 8.35 0.24 26.76
C GLY A 29 6.89 0.67 27.01
N GLY A 30 6.32 0.28 28.15
CA GLY A 30 4.99 0.71 28.57
C GLY A 30 3.84 -0.23 28.20
N VAL A 31 2.61 0.27 28.29
CA VAL A 31 1.38 -0.53 28.16
C VAL A 31 1.21 -1.13 26.76
N GLU A 32 1.63 -0.41 25.72
CA GLU A 32 1.58 -0.91 24.35
C GLU A 32 2.51 -2.10 24.10
N ALA A 33 3.70 -2.10 24.71
CA ALA A 33 4.66 -3.19 24.59
C ALA A 33 4.12 -4.53 25.11
N VAL A 34 3.39 -4.52 26.22
CA VAL A 34 2.78 -5.73 26.77
C VAL A 34 1.72 -6.29 25.85
N GLY A 35 0.88 -5.42 25.26
CA GLY A 35 -0.13 -5.83 24.27
C GLY A 35 0.50 -6.38 22.99
N GLN A 36 1.63 -5.85 22.58
CA GLN A 36 2.32 -6.26 21.36
C GLN A 36 3.01 -7.62 21.50
N ARG A 37 3.59 -7.94 22.66
CA ARG A 37 4.18 -9.27 22.93
C ARG A 37 3.21 -10.41 22.68
N ASN A 38 1.95 -10.24 23.05
CA ASN A 38 0.92 -11.26 22.89
C ASN A 38 0.35 -11.33 21.47
N ARG A 39 0.63 -10.35 20.63
CA ARG A 39 0.03 -10.19 19.29
C ARG A 39 1.05 -10.10 18.17
N ALA A 40 2.33 -10.01 18.49
CA ALA A 40 3.39 -9.90 17.51
C ALA A 40 3.35 -11.07 16.51
N GLN A 41 3.19 -10.74 15.24
CA GLN A 41 3.19 -11.69 14.13
C GLN A 41 3.92 -11.05 12.94
N TYR A 42 4.97 -11.65 12.49
CA TYR A 42 5.83 -11.12 11.42
C TYR A 42 5.19 -11.18 10.02
N VAL A 43 4.01 -11.76 9.89
CA VAL A 43 3.40 -12.09 8.60
C VAL A 43 2.30 -11.11 8.14
N ARG A 44 1.78 -10.24 9.00
CA ARG A 44 0.55 -9.46 8.74
C ARG A 44 0.66 -8.52 7.55
N ASP A 45 1.73 -7.76 7.48
CA ASP A 45 1.96 -6.83 6.38
C ASP A 45 2.05 -7.56 5.04
N GLN A 46 2.89 -8.59 4.97
CA GLN A 46 3.02 -9.39 3.76
C GLN A 46 1.74 -10.16 3.42
N PHE A 47 0.97 -10.59 4.42
CA PHE A 47 -0.35 -11.19 4.20
C PHE A 47 -1.31 -10.21 3.52
N THR A 48 -1.34 -8.95 3.98
CA THR A 48 -2.20 -7.92 3.40
C THR A 48 -1.79 -7.59 1.97
N ALA A 49 -0.48 -7.45 1.70
CA ALA A 49 0.04 -7.25 0.36
C ALA A 49 -0.30 -8.43 -0.58
N ASN A 50 -0.12 -9.66 -0.11
CA ASN A 50 -0.46 -10.86 -0.87
C ASN A 50 -1.97 -10.97 -1.14
N LEU A 51 -2.81 -10.62 -0.17
CA LEU A 51 -4.27 -10.59 -0.35
C LEU A 51 -4.66 -9.60 -1.44
N HIS A 52 -4.09 -8.39 -1.43
CA HIS A 52 -4.33 -7.41 -2.48
C HIS A 52 -3.87 -7.92 -3.85
N ASN A 53 -2.70 -8.54 -3.95
CA ASN A 53 -2.20 -9.14 -5.19
C ASN A 53 -3.11 -10.27 -5.70
N GLN A 54 -3.64 -11.12 -4.81
CA GLN A 54 -4.59 -12.18 -5.17
C GLN A 54 -5.95 -11.63 -5.67
N LEU A 55 -6.34 -10.44 -5.23
CA LEU A 55 -7.53 -9.74 -5.72
C LEU A 55 -7.28 -8.98 -7.04
N GLY A 56 -6.09 -9.11 -7.62
CA GLY A 56 -5.71 -8.49 -8.90
C GLY A 56 -5.05 -7.12 -8.79
N GLY A 57 -4.71 -6.69 -7.58
CA GLY A 57 -3.94 -5.46 -7.34
C GLY A 57 -2.43 -5.67 -7.48
N HIS A 58 -1.68 -4.59 -7.19
CA HIS A 58 -0.21 -4.59 -7.24
C HIS A 58 0.33 -4.07 -5.91
N SER A 59 0.80 -4.96 -5.06
CA SER A 59 1.45 -4.61 -3.79
C SER A 59 2.79 -5.34 -3.66
N PRO A 60 3.70 -4.87 -2.81
CA PRO A 60 5.04 -5.43 -2.69
C PRO A 60 5.03 -6.94 -2.40
N HIS A 61 5.82 -7.68 -3.16
CA HIS A 61 6.17 -9.04 -2.81
C HIS A 61 7.28 -9.03 -1.77
N GLY A 62 7.25 -10.03 -0.90
CA GLY A 62 8.26 -10.14 0.14
C GLY A 62 8.41 -11.56 0.67
N ARG A 63 9.48 -11.77 1.41
CA ARG A 63 9.77 -13.03 2.08
C ARG A 63 10.60 -12.82 3.34
N HIS A 64 10.50 -13.73 4.27
CA HIS A 64 11.38 -13.74 5.43
C HIS A 64 12.77 -14.24 5.06
N VAL A 65 13.77 -13.60 5.62
CA VAL A 65 15.19 -13.92 5.45
C VAL A 65 15.90 -13.94 6.79
N HIS A 66 16.93 -14.79 6.90
CA HIS A 66 17.85 -14.75 8.02
C HIS A 66 18.97 -13.75 7.71
N LEU A 67 19.14 -12.75 8.54
CA LEU A 67 20.19 -11.76 8.39
C LEU A 67 21.43 -12.17 9.18
N TYR A 68 22.58 -12.15 8.51
CA TYR A 68 23.89 -12.30 9.11
C TYR A 68 24.74 -11.07 8.79
N LEU A 69 25.31 -10.43 9.81
CA LEU A 69 26.25 -9.32 9.69
C LEU A 69 27.62 -9.80 10.13
N ASN A 70 28.59 -9.77 9.21
CA ASN A 70 29.96 -10.25 9.49
C ASN A 70 29.98 -11.68 10.09
N GLY A 71 29.09 -12.56 9.64
CA GLY A 71 28.97 -13.92 10.13
C GLY A 71 28.18 -14.08 11.44
N ILE A 72 27.76 -13.01 12.07
CA ILE A 72 26.93 -13.02 13.28
C ILE A 72 25.46 -13.00 12.87
N TYR A 73 24.69 -13.94 13.41
CA TYR A 73 23.24 -13.98 13.17
C TYR A 73 22.54 -12.79 13.84
N TRP A 74 21.82 -12.00 13.04
CA TRP A 74 21.16 -10.77 13.46
C TRP A 74 19.65 -10.89 13.58
N GLY A 75 19.07 -12.01 13.20
CA GLY A 75 17.63 -12.29 13.34
C GLY A 75 16.91 -12.51 12.02
N ILE A 76 15.59 -12.65 12.12
CA ILE A 76 14.69 -12.75 10.96
C ILE A 76 14.25 -11.34 10.57
N HIS A 77 14.39 -11.05 9.29
CA HIS A 77 13.92 -9.81 8.66
C HIS A 77 12.95 -10.15 7.54
N THR A 78 12.14 -9.19 7.12
CA THR A 78 11.39 -9.29 5.88
C THR A 78 12.13 -8.53 4.80
N LEU A 79 12.49 -9.22 3.73
CA LEU A 79 12.97 -8.60 2.50
C LEU A 79 11.75 -8.43 1.60
N HIS A 80 11.48 -7.20 1.16
CA HIS A 80 10.34 -6.90 0.29
C HIS A 80 10.64 -5.76 -0.68
N GLU A 81 9.79 -5.63 -1.70
CA GLU A 81 9.83 -4.52 -2.65
C GLU A 81 9.41 -3.21 -1.98
N ARG A 82 9.76 -2.09 -2.60
CA ARG A 82 9.27 -0.77 -2.24
C ARG A 82 8.33 -0.28 -3.34
N PRO A 83 7.07 0.07 -3.06
CA PRO A 83 6.09 0.45 -4.07
C PRO A 83 6.21 1.93 -4.50
N ASP A 84 7.41 2.31 -4.96
CA ASP A 84 7.74 3.62 -5.52
C ASP A 84 7.48 3.68 -7.05
N ASP A 85 7.99 4.72 -7.70
CA ASP A 85 7.90 4.92 -9.15
C ASP A 85 8.60 3.82 -9.95
N ASN A 86 9.73 3.30 -9.49
CA ASN A 86 10.42 2.19 -10.12
C ASN A 86 9.61 0.88 -10.06
N PHE A 87 8.98 0.63 -8.92
CA PHE A 87 8.04 -0.48 -8.75
C PHE A 87 6.87 -0.33 -9.75
N ALA A 88 6.26 0.85 -9.80
CA ALA A 88 5.14 1.12 -10.71
C ALA A 88 5.54 0.89 -12.17
N ALA A 89 6.67 1.43 -12.63
CA ALA A 89 7.17 1.23 -13.97
C ALA A 89 7.44 -0.25 -14.29
N SER A 90 7.97 -1.00 -13.32
CA SER A 90 8.32 -2.41 -13.50
C SER A 90 7.09 -3.32 -13.67
N TYR A 91 5.98 -3.01 -13.00
CA TYR A 91 4.75 -3.82 -13.07
C TYR A 91 3.74 -3.31 -14.10
N LEU A 92 3.71 -2.00 -14.34
CA LEU A 92 2.67 -1.35 -15.15
C LEU A 92 3.21 -0.82 -16.49
N GLY A 93 4.55 -0.85 -16.68
CA GLY A 93 5.23 -0.41 -17.91
C GLY A 93 5.58 1.08 -17.90
N GLY A 94 6.30 1.52 -18.95
CA GLY A 94 6.84 2.88 -19.06
C GLY A 94 8.14 3.08 -18.28
N ASP A 95 8.58 4.33 -18.16
CA ASP A 95 9.73 4.72 -17.37
C ASP A 95 9.29 5.23 -15.99
N ASN A 96 10.13 5.08 -14.97
CA ASN A 96 9.82 5.59 -13.63
C ASN A 96 9.55 7.09 -13.60
N THR A 97 10.21 7.86 -14.46
CA THR A 97 9.98 9.31 -14.61
C THR A 97 8.62 9.67 -15.19
N ASP A 98 7.88 8.71 -15.75
CA ASP A 98 6.53 8.91 -16.27
C ASP A 98 5.47 8.93 -15.18
N TYR A 99 5.83 8.55 -13.95
CA TYR A 99 4.88 8.39 -12.86
C TYR A 99 4.79 9.60 -11.93
N ASP A 100 3.57 9.89 -11.47
CA ASP A 100 3.33 10.50 -10.18
C ASP A 100 3.31 9.36 -9.14
N SER A 101 4.19 9.42 -8.16
CA SER A 101 4.25 8.47 -7.05
C SER A 101 4.19 9.21 -5.74
N ILE A 102 3.25 8.83 -4.88
CA ILE A 102 3.01 9.45 -3.57
C ILE A 102 2.93 8.39 -2.49
N LYS A 103 3.27 8.78 -1.25
CA LYS A 103 3.19 7.89 -0.08
C LYS A 103 2.59 8.59 1.12
N HIS A 104 1.92 7.83 1.96
CA HIS A 104 1.40 8.24 3.27
C HIS A 104 0.41 9.40 3.24
N ARG A 105 0.67 10.44 2.44
CA ARG A 105 -0.14 11.66 2.37
C ARG A 105 -0.06 12.24 0.96
N PRO A 106 -1.07 13.00 0.52
CA PRO A 106 -1.09 13.61 -0.81
C PRO A 106 0.14 14.47 -1.14
N ASN A 107 0.76 15.08 -0.14
CA ASN A 107 1.92 15.96 -0.31
C ASN A 107 3.28 15.25 -0.18
N ASP A 108 3.29 13.99 0.20
CA ASP A 108 4.52 13.18 0.30
C ASP A 108 4.85 12.59 -1.08
N VAL A 109 5.26 13.46 -2.01
CA VAL A 109 5.58 13.11 -3.39
C VAL A 109 6.98 12.49 -3.45
N LEU A 110 7.09 11.29 -4.02
CA LEU A 110 8.34 10.60 -4.29
C LEU A 110 8.87 10.95 -5.68
N GLN A 111 7.98 10.94 -6.68
CA GLN A 111 8.27 11.28 -8.07
C GLN A 111 7.08 12.03 -8.67
N GLY A 112 7.35 12.95 -9.61
CA GLY A 112 6.32 13.71 -10.30
C GLY A 112 5.66 14.79 -9.43
N SER A 113 4.34 14.74 -9.29
CA SER A 113 3.57 15.73 -8.53
C SER A 113 2.29 15.14 -7.92
N SER A 114 1.68 15.88 -6.98
CA SER A 114 0.35 15.55 -6.45
C SER A 114 -0.82 16.14 -7.24
N ALA A 115 -0.55 16.83 -8.36
CA ALA A 115 -1.58 17.54 -9.11
C ALA A 115 -2.70 16.62 -9.63
N ASN A 116 -2.33 15.45 -10.17
CA ASN A 116 -3.30 14.46 -10.64
C ASN A 116 -4.08 13.79 -9.49
N TYR A 117 -3.48 13.67 -8.31
CA TYR A 117 -4.16 13.18 -7.12
C TYR A 117 -5.21 14.20 -6.62
N THR A 118 -4.84 15.48 -6.57
CA THR A 118 -5.77 16.58 -6.26
C THR A 118 -6.91 16.63 -7.29
N ARG A 119 -6.61 16.42 -8.57
CA ARG A 119 -7.62 16.33 -9.63
C ARG A 119 -8.60 15.17 -9.38
N LEU A 120 -8.12 13.99 -8.99
CA LEU A 120 -8.96 12.84 -8.67
C LEU A 120 -9.96 13.19 -7.55
N HIS A 121 -9.49 13.73 -6.42
CA HIS A 121 -10.38 14.15 -5.32
C HIS A 121 -11.39 15.20 -5.78
N THR A 122 -10.95 16.20 -6.54
CA THR A 122 -11.86 17.23 -7.09
C THR A 122 -12.94 16.64 -8.01
N LEU A 123 -12.62 15.62 -8.80
CA LEU A 123 -13.60 14.93 -9.64
C LEU A 123 -14.63 14.16 -8.82
N VAL A 124 -14.17 13.46 -7.79
CA VAL A 124 -15.04 12.72 -6.88
C VAL A 124 -15.99 13.66 -6.15
N ASP A 125 -15.50 14.74 -5.55
CA ASP A 125 -16.31 15.75 -4.83
C ASP A 125 -17.43 16.37 -5.67
N ARG A 126 -17.22 16.48 -7.00
CA ARG A 126 -18.13 17.24 -7.89
C ARG A 126 -19.10 16.39 -8.69
N ASN A 127 -18.83 15.12 -8.92
CA ASN A 127 -19.41 14.41 -10.05
C ASN A 127 -20.24 13.16 -9.73
N LEU A 128 -20.43 12.78 -8.49
CA LEU A 128 -21.11 11.50 -8.14
C LEU A 128 -22.60 11.44 -8.49
N ASN A 129 -23.24 12.57 -8.78
CA ASN A 129 -24.68 12.64 -9.00
C ASN A 129 -25.12 12.26 -10.44
N ASN A 130 -24.22 11.84 -11.32
CA ASN A 130 -24.57 11.45 -12.67
C ASN A 130 -23.58 10.43 -13.28
N ALA A 131 -24.07 9.65 -14.27
CA ALA A 131 -23.29 8.60 -14.92
C ALA A 131 -22.00 9.10 -15.60
N ASN A 132 -22.00 10.32 -16.15
CA ASN A 132 -20.83 10.91 -16.79
C ASN A 132 -19.74 11.23 -15.79
N GLY A 133 -20.11 11.64 -14.58
CA GLY A 133 -19.17 11.90 -13.49
C GLY A 133 -18.44 10.64 -13.04
N PHE A 134 -19.17 9.54 -12.86
CA PHE A 134 -18.58 8.24 -12.53
C PHE A 134 -17.61 7.77 -13.64
N GLN A 135 -17.98 7.94 -14.90
CA GLN A 135 -17.11 7.61 -16.04
C GLN A 135 -15.80 8.42 -16.00
N SER A 136 -15.87 9.72 -15.71
CA SER A 136 -14.69 10.59 -15.60
C SER A 136 -13.75 10.17 -14.47
N ILE A 137 -14.29 9.63 -13.38
CA ILE A 137 -13.49 9.07 -12.28
C ILE A 137 -12.84 7.77 -12.73
N ALA A 138 -13.55 6.87 -13.40
CA ALA A 138 -13.04 5.61 -13.92
C ALA A 138 -11.93 5.79 -15.00
N GLU A 139 -11.84 6.96 -15.61
CA GLU A 139 -10.76 7.31 -16.54
C GLU A 139 -9.45 7.65 -15.83
N ILE A 140 -9.49 8.05 -14.55
CA ILE A 140 -8.31 8.45 -13.77
C ILE A 140 -8.02 7.55 -12.57
N LEU A 141 -8.97 6.75 -12.13
CA LEU A 141 -8.84 5.78 -11.04
C LEU A 141 -9.13 4.37 -11.54
N ASP A 142 -8.25 3.44 -11.29
CA ASP A 142 -8.53 2.02 -11.50
C ASP A 142 -9.47 1.53 -10.40
N LEU A 143 -10.77 1.55 -10.70
CA LEU A 143 -11.82 1.23 -9.72
C LEU A 143 -11.74 -0.22 -9.24
N GLN A 144 -11.28 -1.14 -10.08
CA GLN A 144 -11.14 -2.56 -9.70
C GLN A 144 -9.97 -2.72 -8.73
N ASP A 145 -8.81 -2.16 -9.05
CA ASP A 145 -7.63 -2.15 -8.18
C ASP A 145 -7.92 -1.45 -6.86
N PHE A 146 -8.57 -0.27 -6.91
CA PHE A 146 -8.95 0.49 -5.73
C PHE A 146 -9.93 -0.27 -4.82
N THR A 147 -10.93 -0.94 -5.41
CA THR A 147 -11.87 -1.78 -4.65
C THR A 147 -11.13 -2.94 -3.98
N ALA A 148 -10.25 -3.62 -4.70
CA ALA A 148 -9.44 -4.71 -4.16
C ALA A 148 -8.55 -4.24 -3.00
N TYR A 149 -7.93 -3.06 -3.16
CA TYR A 149 -7.11 -2.42 -2.14
C TYR A 149 -7.90 -2.09 -0.86
N MET A 150 -9.08 -1.48 -1.00
CA MET A 150 -9.95 -1.14 0.12
C MET A 150 -10.44 -2.40 0.84
N LEU A 151 -10.90 -3.40 0.09
CA LEU A 151 -11.36 -4.69 0.64
C LEU A 151 -10.25 -5.39 1.42
N ALA A 152 -9.03 -5.43 0.91
CA ALA A 152 -7.90 -6.04 1.62
C ALA A 152 -7.64 -5.37 2.97
N ASN A 153 -7.61 -4.01 3.02
CA ASN A 153 -7.37 -3.27 4.25
C ASN A 153 -8.52 -3.36 5.26
N TYR A 154 -9.77 -3.33 4.79
CA TYR A 154 -10.95 -3.51 5.65
C TYR A 154 -11.03 -4.93 6.21
N TYR A 155 -10.78 -5.95 5.38
CA TYR A 155 -10.79 -7.34 5.80
C TYR A 155 -9.81 -7.63 6.92
N VAL A 156 -8.60 -7.08 6.83
CA VAL A 156 -7.60 -7.27 7.89
C VAL A 156 -7.79 -6.34 9.08
N GLY A 157 -8.71 -5.39 9.02
CA GLY A 157 -8.90 -4.39 10.08
C GLY A 157 -7.62 -3.61 10.37
N ASN A 158 -6.98 -3.04 9.32
CA ASN A 158 -5.70 -2.34 9.46
C ASN A 158 -5.88 -1.01 10.22
N THR A 159 -5.67 -1.02 11.52
CA THR A 159 -5.95 0.13 12.40
C THR A 159 -4.96 1.28 12.25
N ASP A 160 -3.79 1.03 11.67
CA ASP A 160 -2.73 2.04 11.45
C ASP A 160 -2.69 2.53 9.99
N TRP A 161 -3.83 2.57 9.36
CA TRP A 161 -4.12 2.98 8.00
C TRP A 161 -5.40 3.84 8.06
N ALA A 162 -5.76 4.74 7.23
CA ALA A 162 -5.22 5.27 5.99
C ALA A 162 -4.67 6.70 6.13
N HIS A 163 -4.55 7.23 7.34
CA HIS A 163 -3.93 8.53 7.59
C HIS A 163 -2.43 8.54 7.25
N HIS A 164 -1.82 7.36 7.11
CA HIS A 164 -0.50 7.05 6.54
C HIS A 164 -0.46 5.56 6.12
N ASN A 165 0.69 5.00 5.82
CA ASN A 165 0.87 3.57 5.50
C ASN A 165 0.18 3.13 4.21
N TRP A 166 0.36 3.92 3.15
CA TRP A 166 -0.06 3.59 1.79
C TRP A 166 0.86 4.25 0.76
N TYR A 167 0.86 3.70 -0.43
CA TYR A 167 1.45 4.31 -1.63
C TYR A 167 0.42 4.35 -2.74
N ALA A 168 0.60 5.26 -3.68
CA ALA A 168 -0.17 5.29 -4.91
C ALA A 168 0.68 5.77 -6.07
N SER A 169 0.37 5.26 -7.27
CA SER A 169 1.07 5.59 -8.51
C SER A 169 0.09 5.88 -9.64
N PHE A 170 0.50 6.78 -10.54
CA PHE A 170 -0.26 7.19 -11.72
C PHE A 170 0.70 7.48 -12.87
N ASN A 171 0.54 6.79 -14.01
CA ASN A 171 1.33 7.09 -15.20
C ASN A 171 0.76 8.33 -15.90
N ARG A 172 1.55 9.41 -15.97
CA ARG A 172 1.14 10.71 -16.51
C ARG A 172 1.15 10.76 -18.04
N VAL A 173 1.95 9.90 -18.67
CA VAL A 173 2.16 9.92 -20.12
C VAL A 173 1.34 8.87 -20.85
N ASP A 174 0.89 7.84 -20.15
CA ASP A 174 -0.05 6.86 -20.69
C ASP A 174 -1.45 7.49 -20.76
N PRO A 175 -2.07 7.59 -21.95
CA PRO A 175 -3.43 8.10 -22.08
C PRO A 175 -4.48 7.27 -21.31
N ASN A 176 -4.16 6.02 -20.97
CA ASN A 176 -4.98 5.14 -20.14
C ASN A 176 -4.46 5.05 -18.70
N GLY A 177 -3.52 5.91 -18.32
CA GLY A 177 -2.96 5.95 -16.97
C GLY A 177 -4.04 6.17 -15.91
N ARG A 178 -4.00 5.37 -14.84
CA ARG A 178 -4.95 5.43 -13.73
C ARG A 178 -4.23 5.31 -12.42
N TRP A 179 -4.76 5.98 -11.40
CA TRP A 179 -4.30 5.80 -10.04
C TRP A 179 -4.51 4.37 -9.57
N ARG A 180 -3.47 3.79 -8.98
CA ARG A 180 -3.46 2.50 -8.30
C ARG A 180 -2.85 2.66 -6.94
N PHE A 181 -3.38 1.92 -5.97
CA PHE A 181 -2.95 1.97 -4.59
C PHE A 181 -2.17 0.72 -4.22
N HIS A 182 -1.19 0.87 -3.34
CA HIS A 182 -0.31 -0.23 -2.94
C HIS A 182 -0.30 -0.36 -1.43
N SER A 183 -0.46 -1.59 -0.93
CA SER A 183 -0.37 -1.89 0.50
C SER A 183 1.03 -1.62 1.02
N TRP A 184 1.10 -1.03 2.20
CA TRP A 184 2.35 -0.73 2.87
C TRP A 184 2.15 -0.68 4.37
N ASP A 185 3.05 -1.35 5.13
CA ASP A 185 3.10 -1.29 6.59
C ASP A 185 1.78 -1.65 7.28
N ALA A 186 1.12 -2.70 6.78
CA ALA A 186 -0.16 -3.19 7.30
C ALA A 186 0.01 -4.11 8.53
N GLU A 187 1.04 -3.92 9.31
CA GLU A 187 1.39 -4.77 10.45
C GLU A 187 0.40 -4.67 11.62
N LYS A 188 -0.43 -3.64 11.66
CA LYS A 188 -1.50 -3.44 12.65
C LYS A 188 -2.85 -4.06 12.24
N GLY A 189 -2.87 -4.83 11.16
CA GLY A 189 -4.02 -5.63 10.77
C GLY A 189 -4.21 -6.89 11.65
N LEU A 190 -5.37 -7.52 11.57
CA LEU A 190 -5.71 -8.78 12.25
C LEU A 190 -5.50 -8.76 13.76
N HIS A 191 -5.69 -7.61 14.40
CA HIS A 191 -5.52 -7.43 15.84
C HIS A 191 -6.73 -7.92 16.63
N ARG A 192 -7.93 -7.63 16.15
CA ARG A 192 -9.19 -8.00 16.80
C ARG A 192 -10.21 -8.41 15.74
N VAL A 193 -11.00 -9.41 16.03
CA VAL A 193 -12.05 -9.92 15.14
C VAL A 193 -13.16 -8.89 14.87
N ASN A 194 -13.34 -7.94 15.79
CA ASN A 194 -14.41 -6.94 15.72
C ASN A 194 -13.90 -5.54 15.28
N ASP A 195 -12.66 -5.43 14.77
CA ASP A 195 -12.16 -4.18 14.23
C ASP A 195 -12.91 -3.88 12.92
N ASP A 196 -13.79 -2.87 12.95
CA ASP A 196 -14.54 -2.36 11.81
C ASP A 196 -14.03 -0.96 11.45
N LEU A 197 -13.47 -0.85 10.25
CA LEU A 197 -12.91 0.40 9.73
C LEU A 197 -13.71 0.95 8.55
N THR A 198 -14.86 0.36 8.20
CA THR A 198 -15.64 0.73 7.01
C THR A 198 -16.18 2.17 7.07
N GLY A 199 -16.40 2.69 8.27
CA GLY A 199 -16.81 4.09 8.48
C GLY A 199 -15.67 5.10 8.57
N ARG A 200 -14.41 4.69 8.31
CA ARG A 200 -13.25 5.56 8.43
C ARG A 200 -13.18 6.55 7.26
N ASN A 201 -12.88 7.82 7.58
CA ASN A 201 -12.75 8.90 6.60
C ASN A 201 -11.58 9.82 7.00
N ASP A 202 -10.38 9.47 6.54
CA ASP A 202 -9.14 10.24 6.80
C ASP A 202 -8.91 11.21 5.63
N ASN A 203 -8.97 12.50 5.86
CA ASN A 203 -8.90 13.55 4.83
C ASN A 203 -7.72 13.37 3.85
N GLY A 204 -8.04 13.37 2.56
CA GLY A 204 -7.08 13.20 1.46
C GLY A 204 -6.47 11.80 1.33
N ALA A 205 -6.93 10.83 2.13
CA ALA A 205 -6.47 9.45 2.13
C ALA A 205 -7.38 8.54 1.29
N PRO A 206 -7.00 7.27 1.05
CA PRO A 206 -7.85 6.30 0.37
C PRO A 206 -9.24 6.13 1.00
N THR A 207 -9.36 6.24 2.32
CA THR A 207 -10.65 6.16 3.03
C THR A 207 -11.55 7.35 2.75
N ASN A 208 -11.00 8.56 2.58
CA ASN A 208 -11.77 9.72 2.14
C ASN A 208 -12.27 9.53 0.70
N LEU A 209 -11.39 9.12 -0.20
CA LEU A 209 -11.77 8.83 -1.59
C LEU A 209 -12.88 7.77 -1.66
N HIS A 210 -12.78 6.70 -0.87
CA HIS A 210 -13.81 5.67 -0.79
C HIS A 210 -15.13 6.21 -0.24
N HIS A 211 -15.07 6.97 0.86
CA HIS A 211 -16.26 7.58 1.49
C HIS A 211 -17.03 8.49 0.51
N ASP A 212 -16.28 9.25 -0.30
CA ASP A 212 -16.86 10.19 -1.25
C ASP A 212 -17.36 9.48 -2.53
N LEU A 213 -16.98 8.20 -2.78
CA LEU A 213 -17.41 7.36 -3.90
C LEU A 213 -18.71 6.57 -3.64
N ILE A 214 -19.14 6.45 -2.40
CA ILE A 214 -20.34 5.69 -1.99
C ILE A 214 -21.46 6.61 -1.52
#